data_79b18a3c1aa5095c9ebc4bdb60c00894
#
_entry.id   79b18a3c1aa5095c9ebc4bdb60c00894
#
_cell.length_a   1.000
_cell.length_b   1.000
_cell.length_c   1.000
_cell.angle_alpha   90.00
_cell.angle_beta   90.00
_cell.angle_gamma   90.00
#
_symmetry.space_group_name_H-M   'P 1'
#
loop_
_entity.id
_entity.type
_entity.pdbx_description
1 polymer ?
#
loop_
_entity_poly.entity_id
_entity_poly.type
_entity_poly.pdbx_seq_one_letter_code
_entity_poly.pdbx_strand_id
1 'polypeptide(L)'
;MTKRLAIGAVAVLLALGLGLAWLALSSRSELPDGLPGGVVFVSDRDGSPALYFRRLPNEPERRLTFGSEAVGEPRVSPDGSRVAFAMNGRIGVVTLASGEMSVLTLGVDWKDTQPDWLPDGRRLVVAARRRVGEPASLHLVEPAPDGSVARRPLTQARGGDDQSPAASPDGAWVAFVREDRLMRVDLDGGRLTRLTGGFKRDRSPRFLGRERLVCAWSEGKKHGIDAIDLATRARQTLTEGGVFYRTLAPSPDGRFLAVTRSWDSGVPPFAGLLGAPKEEVRLLDASGHERGRLFASRRHANHSPDWGR
;
A
#
# COMPACT_ATOMS: atom_id res chain seq x y z
N MET A 1 3.77 21.77 -57.32
CA MET A 1 4.31 21.00 -56.18
C MET A 1 4.01 21.60 -54.82
N THR A 2 3.76 22.89 -54.69
CA THR A 2 3.56 23.61 -53.41
C THR A 2 2.26 23.32 -52.65
N LYS A 3 1.15 23.00 -53.31
CA LYS A 3 -0.15 22.74 -52.65
C LYS A 3 -0.23 21.38 -51.89
N ARG A 4 0.51 20.37 -52.36
CA ARG A 4 0.52 19.06 -51.67
C ARG A 4 1.37 19.04 -50.39
N LEU A 5 2.41 19.86 -50.30
CA LEU A 5 3.22 20.03 -49.10
C LEU A 5 2.49 20.77 -47.97
N ALA A 6 1.64 21.76 -48.32
CA ALA A 6 0.86 22.52 -47.33
C ALA A 6 -0.24 21.64 -46.68
N ILE A 7 -0.88 20.74 -47.44
CA ILE A 7 -1.92 19.84 -46.91
C ILE A 7 -1.30 18.79 -45.96
N GLY A 8 -0.11 18.28 -46.26
CA GLY A 8 0.60 17.37 -45.38
C GLY A 8 1.00 18.01 -44.03
N ALA A 9 1.48 19.25 -44.05
CA ALA A 9 1.87 19.97 -42.84
C ALA A 9 0.67 20.30 -41.93
N VAL A 10 -0.48 20.66 -42.51
CA VAL A 10 -1.72 20.90 -41.75
C VAL A 10 -2.25 19.60 -41.12
N ALA A 11 -2.22 18.47 -41.83
CA ALA A 11 -2.65 17.18 -41.30
C ALA A 11 -1.76 16.71 -40.15
N VAL A 12 -0.45 16.91 -40.21
CA VAL A 12 0.49 16.58 -39.13
C VAL A 12 0.27 17.48 -37.90
N LEU A 13 0.02 18.78 -38.11
CA LEU A 13 -0.28 19.71 -37.01
C LEU A 13 -1.63 19.40 -36.35
N LEU A 14 -2.64 19.01 -37.13
CA LEU A 14 -3.92 18.56 -36.57
C LEU A 14 -3.80 17.23 -35.82
N ALA A 15 -3.01 16.27 -36.30
CA ALA A 15 -2.77 15.02 -35.62
C ALA A 15 -1.98 15.23 -34.33
N LEU A 16 -0.98 16.11 -34.30
CA LEU A 16 -0.25 16.53 -33.12
C LEU A 16 -1.14 17.31 -32.13
N GLY A 17 -2.00 18.19 -32.61
CA GLY A 17 -2.97 18.93 -31.80
C GLY A 17 -4.01 18.02 -31.17
N LEU A 18 -4.56 17.06 -31.91
CA LEU A 18 -5.49 16.05 -31.42
C LEU A 18 -4.80 15.08 -30.46
N GLY A 19 -3.55 14.68 -30.71
CA GLY A 19 -2.73 13.87 -29.82
C GLY A 19 -2.43 14.59 -28.51
N LEU A 20 -2.09 15.86 -28.52
CA LEU A 20 -1.86 16.68 -27.33
C LEU A 20 -3.15 16.94 -26.56
N ALA A 21 -4.27 17.18 -27.24
CA ALA A 21 -5.58 17.33 -26.63
C ALA A 21 -6.06 16.02 -26.02
N TRP A 22 -5.83 14.87 -26.68
CA TRP A 22 -6.13 13.55 -26.14
C TRP A 22 -5.24 13.21 -24.94
N LEU A 23 -3.93 13.56 -24.97
CA LEU A 23 -3.03 13.46 -23.82
C LEU A 23 -3.47 14.38 -22.64
N ALA A 24 -3.95 15.58 -22.92
CA ALA A 24 -4.44 16.52 -21.92
C ALA A 24 -5.78 16.06 -21.31
N LEU A 25 -6.67 15.48 -22.12
CA LEU A 25 -7.94 14.91 -21.68
C LEU A 25 -7.75 13.57 -20.96
N SER A 26 -6.82 12.72 -21.39
CA SER A 26 -6.48 11.47 -20.70
C SER A 26 -5.71 11.67 -19.39
N SER A 27 -5.19 12.86 -19.13
CA SER A 27 -4.49 13.18 -17.86
C SER A 27 -5.43 13.65 -16.74
N ARG A 28 -6.68 13.94 -17.03
CA ARG A 28 -7.73 14.23 -16.04
C ARG A 28 -8.60 12.99 -15.83
N SER A 29 -8.07 11.96 -15.19
CA SER A 29 -8.96 11.00 -14.52
C SER A 29 -9.55 11.72 -13.31
N GLU A 30 -10.73 12.29 -13.47
CA GLU A 30 -11.50 12.82 -12.36
C GLU A 30 -11.77 11.64 -11.42
N LEU A 31 -11.29 11.78 -10.18
CA LEU A 31 -11.59 10.80 -9.15
C LEU A 31 -13.10 10.81 -8.89
N PRO A 32 -13.69 9.66 -8.57
CA PRO A 32 -15.11 9.62 -8.21
C PRO A 32 -15.42 10.61 -7.09
N ASP A 33 -16.58 11.27 -7.18
CA ASP A 33 -17.09 12.09 -6.09
C ASP A 33 -17.36 11.25 -4.83
N GLY A 34 -17.24 11.88 -3.66
CA GLY A 34 -17.56 11.24 -2.38
C GLY A 34 -16.56 10.16 -1.95
N LEU A 35 -15.29 10.24 -2.38
CA LEU A 35 -14.22 9.42 -1.82
C LEU A 35 -14.04 9.78 -0.33
N PRO A 36 -14.11 8.79 0.59
CA PRO A 36 -14.04 9.08 2.02
C PRO A 36 -12.61 9.38 2.48
N GLY A 37 -12.45 10.22 3.49
CA GLY A 37 -11.22 10.38 4.26
C GLY A 37 -10.01 10.86 3.45
N GLY A 38 -8.86 10.28 3.72
CA GLY A 38 -7.61 10.66 3.06
C GLY A 38 -6.62 9.51 2.92
N VAL A 39 -5.66 9.68 2.02
CA VAL A 39 -4.64 8.68 1.73
C VAL A 39 -3.26 9.19 2.13
N VAL A 40 -2.54 8.38 2.92
CA VAL A 40 -1.11 8.55 3.17
C VAL A 40 -0.35 7.69 2.17
N PHE A 41 0.75 8.18 1.66
CA PHE A 41 1.59 7.46 0.71
C PHE A 41 3.05 7.89 0.83
N VAL A 42 3.96 7.08 0.29
CA VAL A 42 5.38 7.39 0.20
C VAL A 42 5.68 8.03 -1.15
N SER A 43 6.48 9.10 -1.16
CA SER A 43 7.01 9.70 -2.40
C SER A 43 8.44 10.15 -2.23
N ASP A 44 9.24 10.00 -3.28
CA ASP A 44 10.64 10.43 -3.37
C ASP A 44 10.80 11.79 -4.07
N ARG A 45 9.71 12.54 -4.23
CA ARG A 45 9.66 13.79 -5.01
C ARG A 45 10.62 14.89 -4.53
N ASP A 46 10.95 14.88 -3.24
CA ASP A 46 11.87 15.84 -2.62
C ASP A 46 13.26 15.22 -2.36
N GLY A 47 13.62 14.17 -3.11
CA GLY A 47 14.95 13.54 -3.10
C GLY A 47 15.07 12.29 -2.24
N SER A 48 14.41 12.23 -1.08
CA SER A 48 14.36 11.05 -0.20
C SER A 48 12.92 10.59 -0.01
N PRO A 49 12.69 9.27 0.16
CA PRO A 49 11.35 8.77 0.47
C PRO A 49 10.78 9.43 1.72
N ALA A 50 9.63 10.08 1.58
CA ALA A 50 8.93 10.76 2.66
C ALA A 50 7.44 10.43 2.62
N LEU A 51 6.76 10.56 3.76
CA LEU A 51 5.32 10.40 3.84
C LEU A 51 4.62 11.69 3.41
N TYR A 52 3.58 11.52 2.62
CA TYR A 52 2.66 12.57 2.20
C TYR A 52 1.24 12.15 2.53
N PHE A 53 0.40 13.13 2.81
CA PHE A 53 -1.02 12.95 3.05
C PHE A 53 -1.82 13.82 2.09
N ARG A 54 -2.92 13.28 1.59
CA ARG A 54 -3.91 13.99 0.81
C ARG A 54 -5.30 13.61 1.28
N ARG A 55 -6.09 14.60 1.69
CA ARG A 55 -7.52 14.40 1.91
C ARG A 55 -8.22 14.36 0.55
N LEU A 56 -9.05 13.36 0.36
CA LEU A 56 -9.73 13.15 -0.91
C LEU A 56 -11.06 13.92 -0.98
N PRO A 57 -11.52 14.26 -2.18
CA PRO A 57 -10.86 14.02 -3.48
C PRO A 57 -9.84 15.08 -3.90
N ASN A 58 -9.92 16.32 -3.38
CA ASN A 58 -9.33 17.48 -4.05
C ASN A 58 -8.39 18.33 -3.20
N GLU A 59 -8.10 17.98 -1.94
CA GLU A 59 -7.15 18.75 -1.15
C GLU A 59 -5.71 18.58 -1.66
N PRO A 60 -4.85 19.60 -1.47
CA PRO A 60 -3.44 19.51 -1.84
C PRO A 60 -2.71 18.46 -0.98
N GLU A 61 -1.68 17.88 -1.57
CA GLU A 61 -0.81 16.92 -0.88
C GLU A 61 0.07 17.66 0.14
N ARG A 62 0.14 17.14 1.37
CA ARG A 62 0.95 17.69 2.46
C ARG A 62 2.02 16.69 2.88
N ARG A 63 3.28 17.14 2.93
CA ARG A 63 4.38 16.34 3.46
C ARG A 63 4.24 16.18 4.98
N LEU A 64 4.42 14.96 5.47
CA LEU A 64 4.30 14.60 6.88
C LEU A 64 5.65 14.39 7.57
N THR A 65 6.64 13.82 6.85
CA THR A 65 7.95 13.53 7.43
C THR A 65 9.04 14.34 6.76
N PHE A 66 10.01 14.80 7.56
CA PHE A 66 11.13 15.63 7.16
C PHE A 66 12.43 14.96 7.61
N GLY A 67 13.53 15.23 6.92
CA GLY A 67 14.84 14.64 7.20
C GLY A 67 15.29 13.69 6.10
N SER A 68 16.43 13.03 6.33
CA SER A 68 17.10 12.15 5.36
C SER A 68 16.83 10.66 5.58
N GLU A 69 16.18 10.27 6.68
CA GLU A 69 15.85 8.87 6.94
C GLU A 69 14.76 8.39 5.98
N ALA A 70 15.03 7.27 5.32
CA ALA A 70 14.03 6.62 4.48
C ALA A 70 12.88 6.10 5.32
N VAL A 71 11.66 6.47 4.94
CA VAL A 71 10.42 6.04 5.59
C VAL A 71 9.59 5.20 4.62
N GLY A 72 8.78 4.32 5.16
CA GLY A 72 7.94 3.43 4.36
C GLY A 72 6.81 2.78 5.15
N GLU A 73 6.00 2.02 4.43
CA GLU A 73 4.97 1.15 5.00
C GLU A 73 4.01 1.87 5.96
N PRO A 74 3.44 3.04 5.55
CA PRO A 74 2.54 3.78 6.41
C PRO A 74 1.26 3.01 6.71
N ARG A 75 0.70 3.24 7.90
CA ARG A 75 -0.60 2.75 8.35
C ARG A 75 -1.33 3.82 9.12
N VAL A 76 -2.50 4.18 8.65
CA VAL A 76 -3.39 5.13 9.32
C VAL A 76 -4.08 4.43 10.48
N SER A 77 -4.14 5.09 11.64
CA SER A 77 -4.84 4.57 12.82
C SER A 77 -6.35 4.44 12.56
N PRO A 78 -7.07 3.54 13.26
CA PRO A 78 -8.50 3.32 13.04
C PRO A 78 -9.38 4.55 13.19
N ASP A 79 -8.96 5.52 14.01
CA ASP A 79 -9.62 6.81 14.21
C ASP A 79 -9.26 7.87 13.16
N GLY A 80 -8.29 7.56 12.27
CA GLY A 80 -7.83 8.47 11.23
C GLY A 80 -6.92 9.60 11.72
N SER A 81 -6.48 9.60 13.00
CA SER A 81 -5.75 10.72 13.57
C SER A 81 -4.22 10.62 13.46
N ARG A 82 -3.69 9.41 13.35
CA ARG A 82 -2.25 9.14 13.38
C ARG A 82 -1.84 8.20 12.26
N VAL A 83 -0.54 8.21 11.94
CA VAL A 83 0.08 7.30 10.98
C VAL A 83 1.28 6.64 11.64
N ALA A 84 1.28 5.31 11.73
CA ALA A 84 2.47 4.52 12.04
C ALA A 84 3.24 4.23 10.76
N PHE A 85 4.56 4.19 10.82
CA PHE A 85 5.40 3.92 9.66
C PHE A 85 6.76 3.34 10.06
N ALA A 86 7.37 2.59 9.15
CA ALA A 86 8.72 2.09 9.34
C ALA A 86 9.75 3.18 8.99
N MET A 87 10.78 3.31 9.84
CA MET A 87 11.92 4.20 9.61
C MET A 87 13.21 3.56 10.16
N ASN A 88 14.10 3.17 9.28
CA ASN A 88 15.42 2.60 9.65
C ASN A 88 15.36 1.50 10.72
N GLY A 89 14.41 0.57 10.60
CA GLY A 89 14.20 -0.55 11.55
C GLY A 89 13.55 -0.14 12.88
N ARG A 90 12.92 1.02 12.92
CA ARG A 90 12.09 1.53 14.02
C ARG A 90 10.69 1.80 13.52
N ILE A 91 9.73 1.90 14.41
CA ILE A 91 8.40 2.39 14.12
C ILE A 91 8.27 3.82 14.64
N GLY A 92 7.98 4.73 13.72
CA GLY A 92 7.56 6.09 14.01
C GLY A 92 6.05 6.24 13.98
N VAL A 93 5.54 7.25 14.66
CA VAL A 93 4.13 7.66 14.63
C VAL A 93 4.07 9.17 14.41
N VAL A 94 3.27 9.62 13.44
CA VAL A 94 3.01 11.03 13.20
C VAL A 94 1.52 11.33 13.39
N THR A 95 1.20 12.42 14.08
CA THR A 95 -0.16 12.93 14.27
C THR A 95 -0.55 13.77 13.06
N LEU A 96 -1.65 13.41 12.39
CA LEU A 96 -2.06 14.10 11.15
C LEU A 96 -2.43 15.58 11.37
N ALA A 97 -3.05 15.92 12.51
CA ALA A 97 -3.47 17.30 12.78
C ALA A 97 -2.29 18.24 13.06
N SER A 98 -1.39 17.84 13.96
CA SER A 98 -0.26 18.69 14.41
C SER A 98 1.01 18.50 13.58
N GLY A 99 1.20 17.35 12.92
CA GLY A 99 2.46 16.97 12.29
C GLY A 99 3.52 16.52 13.32
N GLU A 100 3.15 16.42 14.59
CA GLU A 100 4.04 15.95 15.65
C GLU A 100 4.42 14.50 15.43
N MET A 101 5.72 14.21 15.48
CA MET A 101 6.27 12.88 15.24
C MET A 101 6.93 12.35 16.52
N SER A 102 6.68 11.10 16.83
CA SER A 102 7.33 10.35 17.91
C SER A 102 7.91 9.04 17.39
N VAL A 103 8.95 8.54 18.04
CA VAL A 103 9.51 7.22 17.77
C VAL A 103 8.94 6.24 18.79
N LEU A 104 8.20 5.25 18.29
CA LEU A 104 7.53 4.27 19.14
C LEU A 104 8.48 3.13 19.55
N THR A 105 9.28 2.58 18.61
CA THR A 105 10.24 1.52 18.91
C THR A 105 11.66 1.99 18.58
N LEU A 106 12.62 1.64 19.45
CA LEU A 106 13.97 2.21 19.35
C LEU A 106 14.88 1.53 18.33
N GLY A 107 14.51 0.31 17.87
CA GLY A 107 15.30 -0.43 16.88
C GLY A 107 16.65 -0.93 17.38
N VAL A 108 16.86 -1.02 18.71
CA VAL A 108 18.12 -1.45 19.32
C VAL A 108 18.26 -2.98 19.22
N ASP A 109 17.35 -3.71 19.87
CA ASP A 109 17.35 -5.18 19.87
C ASP A 109 16.60 -5.79 18.69
N TRP A 110 15.69 -5.02 18.10
CA TRP A 110 14.80 -5.46 17.04
C TRP A 110 14.81 -4.47 15.88
N LYS A 111 14.75 -5.01 14.66
CA LYS A 111 14.47 -4.23 13.45
C LYS A 111 13.00 -4.43 13.11
N ASP A 112 12.21 -3.40 13.37
CA ASP A 112 10.77 -3.37 13.21
C ASP A 112 10.39 -2.79 11.83
N THR A 113 9.47 -3.45 11.16
CA THR A 113 8.94 -3.07 9.85
C THR A 113 7.45 -3.40 9.79
N GLN A 114 6.77 -2.92 8.76
CA GLN A 114 5.41 -3.30 8.40
C GLN A 114 4.42 -3.20 9.58
N PRO A 115 4.30 -2.04 10.22
CA PRO A 115 3.34 -1.87 11.30
C PRO A 115 1.91 -2.05 10.79
N ASP A 116 1.01 -2.53 11.66
CA ASP A 116 -0.43 -2.43 11.46
C ASP A 116 -1.13 -2.19 12.80
N TRP A 117 -2.12 -1.28 12.80
CA TRP A 117 -2.84 -0.93 14.03
C TRP A 117 -3.86 -2.00 14.41
N LEU A 118 -3.96 -2.29 15.69
CA LEU A 118 -5.15 -2.95 16.18
C LEU A 118 -6.34 -1.98 16.21
N PRO A 119 -7.59 -2.50 16.20
CA PRO A 119 -8.79 -1.65 16.20
C PRO A 119 -8.93 -0.73 17.41
N ASP A 120 -8.21 -1.01 18.51
CA ASP A 120 -8.16 -0.14 19.69
C ASP A 120 -7.40 1.17 19.45
N GLY A 121 -6.71 1.29 18.31
CA GLY A 121 -5.92 2.46 17.95
C GLY A 121 -4.70 2.70 18.83
N ARG A 122 -4.37 1.77 19.73
CA ARG A 122 -3.26 1.89 20.69
C ARG A 122 -2.14 0.92 20.41
N ARG A 123 -2.47 -0.34 20.20
CA ARG A 123 -1.51 -1.42 19.96
C ARG A 123 -1.23 -1.59 18.47
N LEU A 124 -0.01 -2.04 18.17
CA LEU A 124 0.39 -2.40 16.81
C LEU A 124 0.88 -3.85 16.74
N VAL A 125 0.70 -4.44 15.58
CA VAL A 125 1.45 -5.63 15.17
C VAL A 125 2.55 -5.18 14.22
N VAL A 126 3.76 -5.69 14.43
CA VAL A 126 4.92 -5.40 13.59
C VAL A 126 5.60 -6.68 13.13
N ALA A 127 6.20 -6.67 11.95
CA ALA A 127 7.16 -7.69 11.55
C ALA A 127 8.54 -7.29 12.10
N ALA A 128 9.15 -8.15 12.89
CA ALA A 128 10.37 -7.83 13.61
C ALA A 128 11.42 -8.95 13.49
N ARG A 129 12.69 -8.56 13.37
CA ARG A 129 13.84 -9.47 13.43
C ARG A 129 14.92 -8.92 14.35
N ARG A 130 15.64 -9.80 15.03
CA ARG A 130 16.76 -9.38 15.90
C ARG A 130 18.00 -9.03 15.12
N ARG A 131 18.34 -9.84 14.11
CA ARG A 131 19.58 -9.67 13.33
C ARG A 131 19.27 -9.72 11.83
N VAL A 132 20.12 -9.08 11.05
CA VAL A 132 20.09 -9.24 9.60
C VAL A 132 20.33 -10.70 9.25
N GLY A 133 19.48 -11.27 8.37
CA GLY A 133 19.53 -12.68 7.98
C GLY A 133 18.69 -13.62 8.86
N GLU A 134 18.25 -13.20 10.05
CA GLU A 134 17.23 -13.95 10.79
C GLU A 134 15.84 -13.71 10.21
N PRO A 135 14.97 -14.73 10.20
CA PRO A 135 13.61 -14.55 9.72
C PRO A 135 12.82 -13.62 10.65
N ALA A 136 12.00 -12.75 10.05
CA ALA A 136 11.11 -11.89 10.79
C ALA A 136 9.94 -12.69 11.39
N SER A 137 9.55 -12.36 12.62
CA SER A 137 8.35 -12.87 13.28
C SER A 137 7.40 -11.71 13.62
N LEU A 138 6.12 -12.02 13.82
CA LEU A 138 5.15 -11.00 14.24
C LEU A 138 5.21 -10.78 15.74
N HIS A 139 5.20 -9.52 16.13
CA HIS A 139 5.17 -9.08 17.52
C HIS A 139 4.02 -8.10 17.73
N LEU A 140 3.35 -8.27 18.86
CA LEU A 140 2.47 -7.24 19.41
C LEU A 140 3.31 -6.22 20.17
N VAL A 141 3.09 -4.95 19.87
CA VAL A 141 3.78 -3.81 20.49
C VAL A 141 2.73 -2.93 21.15
N GLU A 142 2.90 -2.66 22.43
CA GLU A 142 1.97 -1.89 23.25
C GLU A 142 2.71 -0.74 23.93
N PRO A 143 2.47 0.52 23.53
CA PRO A 143 3.04 1.68 24.21
C PRO A 143 2.37 1.89 25.55
N ALA A 144 3.16 2.18 26.57
CA ALA A 144 2.69 2.53 27.90
C ALA A 144 2.73 4.05 28.13
N PRO A 145 1.94 4.59 29.06
CA PRO A 145 1.91 6.04 29.35
C PRO A 145 3.26 6.63 29.82
N ASP A 146 4.13 5.81 30.40
CA ASP A 146 5.48 6.22 30.85
C ASP A 146 6.51 6.26 29.71
N GLY A 147 6.10 6.01 28.47
CA GLY A 147 6.95 5.95 27.28
C GLY A 147 7.65 4.61 27.08
N SER A 148 7.45 3.64 27.98
CA SER A 148 7.93 2.27 27.75
C SER A 148 7.09 1.55 26.71
N VAL A 149 7.63 0.50 26.13
CA VAL A 149 6.97 -0.29 25.10
C VAL A 149 7.02 -1.77 25.47
N ALA A 150 5.88 -2.33 25.82
CA ALA A 150 5.76 -3.77 26.03
C ALA A 150 5.74 -4.49 24.66
N ARG A 151 6.44 -5.61 24.59
CA ARG A 151 6.54 -6.43 23.37
C ARG A 151 6.24 -7.89 23.68
N ARG A 152 5.37 -8.49 22.88
CA ARG A 152 5.03 -9.90 22.97
C ARG A 152 5.09 -10.56 21.60
N PRO A 153 5.79 -11.70 21.42
CA PRO A 153 5.76 -12.44 20.17
C PRO A 153 4.36 -13.01 19.92
N LEU A 154 3.87 -12.89 18.70
CA LEU A 154 2.65 -13.55 18.22
C LEU A 154 2.99 -14.81 17.44
N THR A 155 4.11 -14.81 16.73
CA THR A 155 4.57 -15.95 15.95
C THR A 155 6.03 -16.26 16.24
N GLN A 156 6.42 -17.48 15.87
CA GLN A 156 7.82 -17.88 15.77
C GLN A 156 8.08 -18.18 14.31
N ALA A 157 8.92 -17.38 13.67
CA ALA A 157 9.31 -17.61 12.29
C ALA A 157 10.12 -18.91 12.21
N ARG A 158 9.62 -19.87 11.44
CA ARG A 158 10.31 -21.14 11.17
C ARG A 158 10.35 -21.31 9.65
N GLY A 159 11.54 -21.23 9.07
CA GLY A 159 11.74 -21.47 7.65
C GLY A 159 11.58 -20.26 6.73
N GLY A 160 10.91 -19.17 7.14
CA GLY A 160 10.72 -17.97 6.33
C GLY A 160 10.22 -16.79 7.15
N ASP A 161 10.22 -15.60 6.53
CA ASP A 161 9.73 -14.39 7.15
C ASP A 161 8.21 -14.40 7.31
N ASP A 162 7.73 -13.92 8.47
CA ASP A 162 6.35 -13.50 8.67
C ASP A 162 6.23 -12.02 8.29
N GLN A 163 5.42 -11.73 7.28
CA GLN A 163 5.39 -10.42 6.65
C GLN A 163 3.96 -9.90 6.46
N SER A 164 3.86 -8.58 6.23
CA SER A 164 2.62 -7.91 5.86
C SER A 164 1.45 -8.22 6.80
N PRO A 165 1.61 -8.02 8.12
CA PRO A 165 0.49 -8.21 9.03
C PRO A 165 -0.70 -7.34 8.67
N ALA A 166 -1.90 -7.86 8.93
CA ALA A 166 -3.17 -7.15 8.84
C ALA A 166 -4.03 -7.57 10.03
N ALA A 167 -4.28 -6.66 10.96
CA ALA A 167 -5.10 -6.89 12.12
C ALA A 167 -6.57 -7.01 11.74
N SER A 168 -7.27 -8.00 12.28
CA SER A 168 -8.69 -8.17 12.02
C SER A 168 -9.52 -7.02 12.61
N PRO A 169 -10.63 -6.62 11.97
CA PRO A 169 -11.47 -5.53 12.45
C PRO A 169 -12.12 -5.74 13.82
N ASP A 170 -12.17 -6.98 14.30
CA ASP A 170 -12.61 -7.35 15.65
C ASP A 170 -11.46 -7.39 16.66
N GLY A 171 -10.22 -7.26 16.20
CA GLY A 171 -9.03 -7.31 17.05
C GLY A 171 -8.70 -8.68 17.61
N ALA A 172 -9.33 -9.75 17.11
CA ALA A 172 -9.15 -11.10 17.66
C ALA A 172 -7.96 -11.85 17.06
N TRP A 173 -7.54 -11.50 15.85
CA TRP A 173 -6.50 -12.21 15.12
C TRP A 173 -5.79 -11.32 14.09
N VAL A 174 -4.71 -11.84 13.50
CA VAL A 174 -3.89 -11.17 12.49
C VAL A 174 -3.75 -12.08 11.28
N ALA A 175 -4.05 -11.55 10.09
CA ALA A 175 -3.66 -12.17 8.84
C ALA A 175 -2.22 -11.75 8.49
N PHE A 176 -1.44 -12.63 7.87
CA PHE A 176 -0.07 -12.33 7.47
C PHE A 176 0.40 -13.25 6.35
N VAL A 177 1.56 -12.99 5.80
CA VAL A 177 2.21 -13.82 4.78
C VAL A 177 3.36 -14.59 5.39
N ARG A 178 3.39 -15.92 5.17
CA ARG A 178 4.52 -16.82 5.40
C ARG A 178 4.70 -17.70 4.18
N GLU A 179 5.91 -17.78 3.63
CA GLU A 179 6.20 -18.61 2.45
C GLU A 179 5.19 -18.42 1.30
N ASP A 180 4.93 -17.17 0.94
CA ASP A 180 3.98 -16.78 -0.10
C ASP A 180 2.53 -17.28 0.12
N ARG A 181 2.13 -17.54 1.37
CA ARG A 181 0.76 -17.98 1.75
C ARG A 181 0.18 -17.07 2.81
N LEU A 182 -1.12 -16.85 2.72
CA LEU A 182 -1.82 -16.18 3.80
C LEU A 182 -2.03 -17.13 4.96
N MET A 183 -1.63 -16.64 6.11
CA MET A 183 -1.76 -17.29 7.40
C MET A 183 -2.63 -16.46 8.33
N ARG A 184 -3.16 -17.05 9.36
CA ARG A 184 -3.83 -16.43 10.48
C ARG A 184 -3.18 -16.85 11.77
N VAL A 185 -2.99 -15.91 12.70
CA VAL A 185 -2.65 -16.17 14.09
C VAL A 185 -3.62 -15.42 15.00
N ASP A 186 -4.16 -16.08 16.02
CA ASP A 186 -4.99 -15.42 17.01
C ASP A 186 -4.14 -14.46 17.86
N LEU A 187 -4.74 -13.37 18.35
CA LEU A 187 -3.96 -12.31 19.01
C LEU A 187 -3.30 -12.78 20.33
N ASP A 188 -3.79 -13.84 20.95
CA ASP A 188 -3.14 -14.50 22.09
C ASP A 188 -1.90 -15.34 21.70
N GLY A 189 -1.65 -15.53 20.40
CA GLY A 189 -0.58 -16.35 19.84
C GLY A 189 -0.93 -17.84 19.75
N GLY A 190 -2.16 -18.22 20.11
CA GLY A 190 -2.55 -19.62 20.27
C GLY A 190 -2.77 -20.38 18.97
N ARG A 191 -3.69 -19.90 18.13
CA ARG A 191 -4.07 -20.60 16.90
C ARG A 191 -3.31 -20.07 15.70
N LEU A 192 -2.49 -20.91 15.08
CA LEU A 192 -1.85 -20.63 13.79
C LEU A 192 -2.49 -21.49 12.72
N THR A 193 -3.12 -20.87 11.72
CA THR A 193 -3.77 -21.60 10.62
C THR A 193 -3.44 -20.98 9.27
N ARG A 194 -3.41 -21.82 8.23
CA ARG A 194 -3.26 -21.40 6.85
C ARG A 194 -4.62 -21.03 6.28
N LEU A 195 -4.69 -19.84 5.64
CA LEU A 195 -5.91 -19.34 4.99
C LEU A 195 -5.97 -19.70 3.52
N THR A 196 -4.83 -19.71 2.81
CA THR A 196 -4.79 -19.95 1.36
C THR A 196 -3.92 -21.13 0.99
N GLY A 197 -4.25 -21.77 -0.15
CA GLY A 197 -3.52 -22.87 -0.78
C GLY A 197 -3.28 -22.61 -2.26
N GLY A 198 -2.82 -23.65 -2.99
CA GLY A 198 -2.60 -23.58 -4.42
C GLY A 198 -1.22 -23.03 -4.81
N PHE A 199 -1.09 -22.55 -6.07
CA PHE A 199 0.18 -22.13 -6.65
C PHE A 199 0.40 -20.62 -6.64
N LYS A 200 -0.64 -19.80 -6.38
CA LYS A 200 -0.52 -18.35 -6.28
C LYS A 200 0.36 -17.96 -5.09
N ARG A 201 1.29 -17.04 -5.32
CA ARG A 201 2.10 -16.42 -4.27
C ARG A 201 1.37 -15.20 -3.74
N ASP A 202 0.81 -15.32 -2.57
CA ASP A 202 0.00 -14.28 -1.93
C ASP A 202 0.88 -13.27 -1.20
N ARG A 203 0.45 -11.99 -1.21
CA ARG A 203 1.14 -10.90 -0.52
C ARG A 203 0.18 -9.76 -0.16
N SER A 204 0.63 -8.91 0.76
CA SER A 204 -0.05 -7.67 1.15
C SER A 204 -1.54 -7.85 1.49
N PRO A 205 -1.92 -8.79 2.40
CA PRO A 205 -3.31 -8.94 2.81
C PRO A 205 -3.84 -7.67 3.46
N ARG A 206 -5.12 -7.36 3.21
CA ARG A 206 -5.87 -6.28 3.86
C ARG A 206 -7.32 -6.69 4.05
N PHE A 207 -7.91 -6.23 5.14
CA PHE A 207 -9.32 -6.45 5.36
C PHE A 207 -10.16 -5.49 4.50
N LEU A 208 -11.09 -6.03 3.75
CA LEU A 208 -12.13 -5.31 3.02
C LEU A 208 -13.46 -5.51 3.75
N GLY A 209 -13.71 -4.65 4.72
CA GLY A 209 -14.77 -4.85 5.69
C GLY A 209 -14.43 -5.97 6.70
N ARG A 210 -15.45 -6.60 7.27
CA ARG A 210 -15.28 -7.64 8.31
C ARG A 210 -15.22 -9.07 7.77
N GLU A 211 -15.71 -9.28 6.56
CA GLU A 211 -15.98 -10.61 6.01
C GLU A 211 -15.00 -11.04 4.94
N ARG A 212 -14.21 -10.10 4.41
CA ARG A 212 -13.29 -10.39 3.29
C ARG A 212 -11.88 -9.88 3.55
N LEU A 213 -10.92 -10.64 3.07
CA LEU A 213 -9.55 -10.21 2.86
C LEU A 213 -9.33 -9.96 1.37
N VAL A 214 -8.62 -8.90 1.01
CA VAL A 214 -8.03 -8.73 -0.31
C VAL A 214 -6.53 -8.97 -0.22
N CYS A 215 -5.97 -9.61 -1.24
CA CYS A 215 -4.53 -9.81 -1.34
C CYS A 215 -4.06 -9.67 -2.78
N ALA A 216 -2.85 -9.17 -2.96
CA ALA A 216 -2.17 -9.26 -4.23
C ALA A 216 -1.59 -10.67 -4.39
N TRP A 217 -1.52 -11.15 -5.63
CA TRP A 217 -0.94 -12.45 -5.92
C TRP A 217 -0.12 -12.46 -7.21
N SER A 218 0.76 -13.46 -7.34
CA SER A 218 1.48 -13.76 -8.57
C SER A 218 1.55 -15.27 -8.82
N GLU A 219 1.46 -15.67 -10.10
CA GLU A 219 1.61 -17.04 -10.57
C GLU A 219 2.27 -17.02 -11.96
N GLY A 220 3.52 -17.41 -12.05
CA GLY A 220 4.31 -17.24 -13.27
C GLY A 220 4.38 -15.77 -13.69
N LYS A 221 3.90 -15.45 -14.89
CA LYS A 221 3.82 -14.09 -15.45
C LYS A 221 2.48 -13.39 -15.19
N LYS A 222 1.56 -14.05 -14.52
CA LYS A 222 0.25 -13.50 -14.18
C LYS A 222 0.31 -12.90 -12.77
N HIS A 223 -0.34 -11.78 -12.61
CA HIS A 223 -0.48 -11.05 -11.36
C HIS A 223 -1.91 -10.58 -11.20
N GLY A 224 -2.33 -10.35 -9.99
CA GLY A 224 -3.67 -9.86 -9.76
C GLY A 224 -3.98 -9.55 -8.30
N ILE A 225 -5.24 -9.30 -8.07
CA ILE A 225 -5.82 -9.09 -6.75
C ILE A 225 -6.97 -10.06 -6.60
N ASP A 226 -6.98 -10.81 -5.51
CA ASP A 226 -8.09 -11.68 -5.11
C ASP A 226 -8.77 -11.11 -3.86
N ALA A 227 -10.09 -11.29 -3.79
CA ALA A 227 -10.86 -11.20 -2.56
C ALA A 227 -11.10 -12.62 -2.02
N ILE A 228 -10.93 -12.79 -0.72
CA ILE A 228 -11.10 -14.07 -0.02
C ILE A 228 -12.20 -13.89 1.00
N ASP A 229 -13.26 -14.67 0.86
CA ASP A 229 -14.33 -14.77 1.85
C ASP A 229 -13.82 -15.52 3.09
N LEU A 230 -13.95 -14.92 4.28
CA LEU A 230 -13.37 -15.46 5.49
C LEU A 230 -14.14 -16.65 6.07
N ALA A 231 -15.44 -16.76 5.78
CA ALA A 231 -16.27 -17.85 6.25
C ALA A 231 -16.09 -19.10 5.39
N THR A 232 -16.15 -18.94 4.06
CA THR A 232 -16.10 -20.04 3.10
C THR A 232 -14.68 -20.33 2.59
N ARG A 233 -13.75 -19.37 2.73
CA ARG A 233 -12.40 -19.35 2.14
C ARG A 233 -12.41 -19.35 0.60
N ALA A 234 -13.54 -19.05 0.00
CA ALA A 234 -13.64 -18.90 -1.46
C ALA A 234 -12.81 -17.71 -1.93
N ARG A 235 -12.14 -17.90 -3.06
CA ARG A 235 -11.36 -16.84 -3.74
C ARG A 235 -12.13 -16.30 -4.92
N GLN A 236 -12.26 -15.00 -5.01
CA GLN A 236 -12.77 -14.28 -6.17
C GLN A 236 -11.65 -13.40 -6.73
N THR A 237 -11.29 -13.64 -7.98
CA THR A 237 -10.31 -12.79 -8.67
C THR A 237 -10.97 -11.46 -9.06
N LEU A 238 -10.46 -10.36 -8.52
CA LEU A 238 -10.90 -9.00 -8.83
C LEU A 238 -10.17 -8.45 -10.05
N THR A 239 -8.86 -8.70 -10.15
CA THR A 239 -8.04 -8.31 -11.30
C THR A 239 -7.08 -9.44 -11.68
N GLU A 240 -6.80 -9.59 -12.96
CA GLU A 240 -5.76 -10.49 -13.48
C GLU A 240 -5.09 -9.86 -14.70
N GLY A 241 -3.77 -9.96 -14.80
CA GLY A 241 -3.01 -9.44 -15.93
C GLY A 241 -1.50 -9.53 -15.75
N GLY A 242 -0.75 -8.76 -16.53
CA GLY A 242 0.70 -8.67 -16.47
C GLY A 242 1.23 -7.56 -15.54
N VAL A 243 0.35 -6.89 -14.81
CA VAL A 243 0.72 -5.80 -13.89
C VAL A 243 0.89 -6.32 -12.49
N PHE A 244 2.04 -6.06 -11.88
CA PHE A 244 2.34 -6.47 -10.53
C PHE A 244 1.77 -5.49 -9.49
N TYR A 245 1.05 -6.01 -8.49
CA TYR A 245 0.52 -5.21 -7.38
C TYR A 245 1.37 -5.43 -6.13
N ARG A 246 1.87 -4.33 -5.53
CA ARG A 246 2.74 -4.37 -4.34
C ARG A 246 1.98 -4.20 -3.05
N THR A 247 1.16 -3.17 -2.97
CA THR A 247 0.41 -2.80 -1.76
C THR A 247 -1.03 -2.50 -2.09
N LEU A 248 -1.90 -2.80 -1.15
CA LEU A 248 -3.33 -2.59 -1.21
C LEU A 248 -3.76 -1.77 0.01
N ALA A 249 -4.64 -0.80 -0.19
CA ALA A 249 -5.24 0.01 0.86
C ALA A 249 -6.75 0.15 0.61
N PRO A 250 -7.59 -0.65 1.25
CA PRO A 250 -9.03 -0.49 1.19
C PRO A 250 -9.49 0.85 1.76
N SER A 251 -10.47 1.49 1.12
CA SER A 251 -11.14 2.65 1.70
C SER A 251 -11.90 2.27 2.97
N PRO A 252 -12.09 3.21 3.92
CA PRO A 252 -12.79 2.93 5.18
C PRO A 252 -14.21 2.40 5.02
N ASP A 253 -14.88 2.75 3.92
CA ASP A 253 -16.23 2.28 3.58
C ASP A 253 -16.23 0.97 2.75
N GLY A 254 -15.05 0.45 2.41
CA GLY A 254 -14.88 -0.78 1.65
C GLY A 254 -15.31 -0.73 0.18
N ARG A 255 -15.60 0.46 -0.37
CA ARG A 255 -16.03 0.61 -1.76
C ARG A 255 -14.88 0.68 -2.76
N PHE A 256 -13.68 1.05 -2.30
CA PHE A 256 -12.53 1.31 -3.15
C PHE A 256 -11.26 0.67 -2.58
N LEU A 257 -10.26 0.53 -3.47
CA LEU A 257 -8.92 0.09 -3.17
C LEU A 257 -7.91 1.07 -3.79
N ALA A 258 -7.05 1.69 -2.99
CA ALA A 258 -5.85 2.32 -3.49
C ALA A 258 -4.77 1.25 -3.64
N VAL A 259 -4.17 1.12 -4.82
CA VAL A 259 -3.22 0.04 -5.11
C VAL A 259 -1.94 0.60 -5.70
N THR A 260 -0.78 0.15 -5.20
CA THR A 260 0.48 0.38 -5.89
C THR A 260 0.65 -0.68 -6.96
N ARG A 261 0.77 -0.26 -8.20
CA ARG A 261 1.16 -1.14 -9.29
C ARG A 261 2.55 -0.79 -9.79
N SER A 262 3.29 -1.82 -10.17
CA SER A 262 4.61 -1.70 -10.77
C SER A 262 4.70 -2.55 -12.03
N TRP A 263 5.59 -2.16 -12.92
CA TRP A 263 5.91 -2.95 -14.11
C TRP A 263 7.21 -3.71 -13.84
N ASP A 264 7.14 -5.03 -13.82
CA ASP A 264 8.31 -5.88 -13.74
C ASP A 264 9.10 -5.72 -15.04
N SER A 265 10.33 -5.19 -14.98
CA SER A 265 11.39 -5.14 -16.02
C SER A 265 10.97 -4.89 -17.49
N GLY A 266 9.71 -4.95 -17.81
CA GLY A 266 9.10 -4.57 -19.06
C GLY A 266 8.39 -3.24 -18.90
N VAL A 267 9.15 -2.14 -18.86
CA VAL A 267 8.62 -0.81 -19.14
C VAL A 267 7.70 -0.93 -20.36
N PRO A 268 6.44 -0.44 -20.34
CA PRO A 268 5.69 -0.30 -21.58
C PRO A 268 6.64 0.30 -22.60
N PRO A 269 6.75 -0.20 -23.83
CA PRO A 269 7.87 0.08 -24.75
C PRO A 269 8.18 1.57 -25.00
N PHE A 270 7.38 2.46 -24.45
CA PHE A 270 7.54 3.92 -24.53
C PHE A 270 7.71 4.63 -23.16
N ALA A 271 7.50 3.97 -22.02
CA ALA A 271 7.53 4.65 -20.72
C ALA A 271 8.97 5.00 -20.28
N GLY A 272 9.96 4.18 -20.66
CA GLY A 272 11.39 4.48 -20.42
C GLY A 272 11.90 5.70 -21.18
N LEU A 273 11.35 5.96 -22.37
CA LEU A 273 11.68 7.14 -23.19
C LEU A 273 11.06 8.44 -22.61
N LEU A 274 9.98 8.33 -21.84
CA LEU A 274 9.22 9.47 -21.30
C LEU A 274 9.45 9.69 -19.80
N GLY A 275 10.36 8.96 -19.15
CA GLY A 275 10.66 9.10 -17.72
C GLY A 275 9.46 8.74 -16.82
N ALA A 276 8.60 7.80 -17.25
CA ALA A 276 7.47 7.37 -16.44
C ALA A 276 7.94 6.66 -15.16
N PRO A 277 7.31 6.89 -14.02
CA PRO A 277 7.67 6.23 -12.76
C PRO A 277 7.49 4.72 -12.87
N LYS A 278 8.38 3.97 -12.23
CA LYS A 278 8.29 2.50 -12.16
C LYS A 278 7.10 2.02 -11.32
N GLU A 279 6.57 2.88 -10.48
CA GLU A 279 5.45 2.61 -9.56
C GLU A 279 4.46 3.77 -9.59
N GLU A 280 3.18 3.45 -9.49
CA GLU A 280 2.10 4.43 -9.39
C GLU A 280 0.96 3.90 -8.51
N VAL A 281 0.20 4.84 -7.92
CA VAL A 281 -0.99 4.50 -7.13
C VAL A 281 -2.25 4.71 -7.96
N ARG A 282 -3.03 3.63 -8.09
CA ARG A 282 -4.31 3.60 -8.80
C ARG A 282 -5.46 3.38 -7.84
N LEU A 283 -6.62 3.86 -8.26
CA LEU A 283 -7.89 3.63 -7.59
C LEU A 283 -8.65 2.55 -8.35
N LEU A 284 -9.03 1.50 -7.64
CA LEU A 284 -9.97 0.48 -8.10
C LEU A 284 -11.24 0.57 -7.27
N ASP A 285 -12.38 0.14 -7.81
CA ASP A 285 -13.54 -0.16 -6.97
C ASP A 285 -13.41 -1.56 -6.32
N ALA A 286 -14.34 -1.90 -5.44
CA ALA A 286 -14.34 -3.16 -4.71
C ALA A 286 -14.57 -4.41 -5.59
N SER A 287 -14.93 -4.23 -6.87
CA SER A 287 -15.02 -5.26 -7.88
C SER A 287 -13.77 -5.37 -8.78
N GLY A 288 -12.77 -4.49 -8.56
CA GLY A 288 -11.49 -4.51 -9.26
C GLY A 288 -11.42 -3.64 -10.51
N HIS A 289 -12.48 -2.89 -10.86
CA HIS A 289 -12.44 -1.99 -12.01
C HIS A 289 -11.65 -0.73 -11.68
N GLU A 290 -10.75 -0.35 -12.58
CA GLU A 290 -9.96 0.89 -12.44
C GLU A 290 -10.86 2.12 -12.56
N ARG A 291 -10.74 3.04 -11.59
CA ARG A 291 -11.49 4.30 -11.48
C ARG A 291 -10.63 5.52 -11.70
N GLY A 292 -9.31 5.37 -11.75
CA GLY A 292 -8.42 6.47 -12.07
C GLY A 292 -7.06 6.38 -11.36
N ARG A 293 -6.31 7.48 -11.49
CA ARG A 293 -5.02 7.67 -10.83
C ARG A 293 -5.20 8.55 -9.59
N LEU A 294 -4.75 8.07 -8.43
CA LEU A 294 -4.84 8.85 -7.19
C LEU A 294 -3.84 10.01 -7.14
N PHE A 295 -2.64 9.84 -7.70
CA PHE A 295 -1.60 10.85 -7.65
C PHE A 295 -1.01 11.09 -9.02
N ALA A 296 -0.96 12.36 -9.44
CA ALA A 296 -0.43 12.77 -10.72
C ALA A 296 1.07 13.08 -10.63
N SER A 297 1.92 12.07 -10.66
CA SER A 297 3.35 12.29 -10.87
C SER A 297 3.83 11.49 -12.07
N ARG A 298 4.54 12.16 -13.01
CA ARG A 298 5.22 11.50 -14.13
C ARG A 298 6.69 11.23 -13.85
N ARG A 299 7.27 11.82 -12.80
CA ARG A 299 8.72 11.78 -12.53
C ARG A 299 9.10 11.10 -11.23
N HIS A 300 8.17 10.97 -10.27
CA HIS A 300 8.46 10.48 -8.93
C HIS A 300 7.66 9.22 -8.64
N ALA A 301 8.28 8.27 -7.94
CA ALA A 301 7.60 7.10 -7.45
C ALA A 301 6.62 7.51 -6.34
N ASN A 302 5.37 7.07 -6.45
CA ASN A 302 4.37 7.14 -5.39
C ASN A 302 3.94 5.71 -5.10
N HIS A 303 4.09 5.26 -3.87
CA HIS A 303 3.83 3.88 -3.51
C HIS A 303 3.36 3.74 -2.06
N SER A 304 3.06 2.51 -1.66
CA SER A 304 2.67 2.14 -0.29
C SER A 304 1.55 3.02 0.26
N PRO A 305 0.41 3.17 -0.45
CA PRO A 305 -0.72 3.91 0.10
C PRO A 305 -1.28 3.21 1.33
N ASP A 306 -1.83 4.00 2.24
CA ASP A 306 -2.79 3.54 3.22
C ASP A 306 -3.93 4.55 3.37
N TRP A 307 -5.14 4.08 3.65
CA TRP A 307 -6.36 4.88 3.58
C TRP A 307 -6.98 5.03 4.97
N GLY A 308 -7.11 6.27 5.42
CA GLY A 308 -7.73 6.63 6.68
C GLY A 308 -9.11 7.27 6.54
N ARG A 309 -9.83 7.36 7.66
CA ARG A 309 -11.13 8.03 7.79
C ARG A 309 -11.03 9.53 7.65
#